data_dfa45f24ab6b2c62fe310443c940cbd9
#
_entry.id   dfa45f24ab6b2c62fe310443c940cbd9
#
_cell.length_a   1.000
_cell.length_b   1.000
_cell.length_c   1.000
_cell.angle_alpha   90.00
_cell.angle_beta   90.00
_cell.angle_gamma   90.00
#
_symmetry.space_group_name_H-M   'P 1'
#
loop_
_entity.id
_entity.type
_entity.pdbx_description
1 polymer ?
#
loop_
_entity_poly.entity_id
_entity_poly.type
_entity_poly.pdbx_seq_one_letter_code
_entity_poly.pdbx_strand_id
1 'polypeptide(L)'
;MPTSYTAKDITVLEGLEPVRKRPGMYIGGVGSTGLHHLVWETLDNSIDEAMNGHASNIRVTLHKDGSSITVEDDGRGIPVDAHPKTRKSALEVIFTVLHAGGKFEAGNYKTAGGLHGVGASVVNALSRELVATVRRDGHQYEMTFKQGKPQGSLRKVGAARGSGTTVFFRPDPQIFPKVEFEAALIRERLEVASYLHRGVKVTFEDETAGQKDVFQHEQGLVDYLRKIVAAARDS
;
A
#
# COMPACT_ATOMS: atom_id res chain seq x y z
N MET A 1 8.99 1.12 -48.20
CA MET A 1 8.05 2.25 -48.24
C MET A 1 7.96 2.84 -46.85
N PRO A 2 8.05 4.16 -46.64
CA PRO A 2 7.87 4.70 -45.31
C PRO A 2 6.40 4.46 -44.89
N THR A 3 6.19 3.73 -43.80
CA THR A 3 4.88 3.62 -43.16
C THR A 3 4.44 5.02 -42.74
N SER A 4 3.36 5.52 -43.34
CA SER A 4 2.82 6.84 -42.99
C SER A 4 2.36 6.84 -41.55
N TYR A 5 3.11 7.48 -40.67
CA TYR A 5 2.72 7.73 -39.27
C TYR A 5 1.61 8.81 -39.27
N THR A 6 0.45 8.45 -38.78
CA THR A 6 -0.74 9.30 -38.78
C THR A 6 -1.39 9.34 -37.38
N ALA A 7 -2.38 10.20 -37.18
CA ALA A 7 -3.13 10.28 -35.93
C ALA A 7 -3.78 8.94 -35.50
N LYS A 8 -4.04 8.02 -36.43
CA LYS A 8 -4.56 6.68 -36.15
C LYS A 8 -3.56 5.78 -35.43
N ASP A 9 -2.27 6.11 -35.52
CA ASP A 9 -1.19 5.35 -34.87
C ASP A 9 -0.94 5.83 -33.44
N ILE A 10 -1.64 6.90 -32.99
CA ILE A 10 -1.57 7.43 -31.63
C ILE A 10 -2.63 6.73 -30.77
N THR A 11 -2.17 5.89 -29.84
CA THR A 11 -3.05 5.22 -28.88
C THR A 11 -3.19 6.09 -27.61
N VAL A 12 -4.44 6.41 -27.27
CA VAL A 12 -4.76 7.06 -25.98
C VAL A 12 -5.11 5.97 -24.97
N LEU A 13 -4.42 5.96 -23.83
CA LEU A 13 -4.67 5.02 -22.73
C LEU A 13 -5.48 5.75 -21.65
N GLU A 14 -6.50 5.08 -21.11
CA GLU A 14 -7.38 5.63 -20.09
C GLU A 14 -7.26 4.87 -18.77
N GLY A 15 -7.66 5.51 -17.67
CA GLY A 15 -7.71 4.92 -16.33
C GLY A 15 -6.37 4.37 -15.87
N LEU A 16 -6.32 3.09 -15.52
CA LEU A 16 -5.13 2.39 -15.03
C LEU A 16 -4.38 1.59 -16.12
N GLU A 17 -4.82 1.63 -17.37
CA GLU A 17 -4.12 0.95 -18.48
C GLU A 17 -2.67 1.43 -18.68
N PRO A 18 -2.34 2.74 -18.54
CA PRO A 18 -0.97 3.22 -18.63
C PRO A 18 -0.05 2.53 -17.62
N VAL A 19 -0.53 2.31 -16.38
CA VAL A 19 0.21 1.64 -15.32
C VAL A 19 0.54 0.19 -15.71
N ARG A 20 -0.43 -0.53 -16.22
CA ARG A 20 -0.24 -1.93 -16.65
C ARG A 20 0.66 -2.07 -17.88
N LYS A 21 0.57 -1.12 -18.83
CA LYS A 21 1.42 -1.12 -20.05
C LYS A 21 2.86 -0.68 -19.80
N ARG A 22 3.09 0.21 -18.83
CA ARG A 22 4.40 0.78 -18.52
C ARG A 22 4.66 0.78 -17.00
N PRO A 23 4.62 -0.38 -16.33
CA PRO A 23 4.75 -0.46 -14.87
C PRO A 23 6.05 0.15 -14.36
N GLY A 24 7.15 0.02 -15.11
CA GLY A 24 8.45 0.60 -14.76
C GLY A 24 8.45 2.11 -14.53
N MET A 25 7.53 2.85 -15.17
CA MET A 25 7.39 4.30 -14.95
C MET A 25 6.84 4.63 -13.54
N TYR A 26 6.15 3.70 -12.89
CA TYR A 26 5.50 3.89 -11.60
C TYR A 26 6.24 3.21 -10.45
N ILE A 27 6.87 2.06 -10.70
CA ILE A 27 7.52 1.23 -9.68
C ILE A 27 8.99 0.95 -9.98
N GLY A 28 9.59 1.63 -10.94
CA GLY A 28 11.02 1.52 -11.29
C GLY A 28 11.40 0.26 -12.05
N GLY A 29 10.51 -0.72 -12.21
CA GLY A 29 10.78 -1.97 -12.92
C GLY A 29 9.81 -3.07 -12.55
N VAL A 30 9.99 -4.28 -13.11
CA VAL A 30 9.14 -5.46 -12.85
C VAL A 30 9.89 -6.62 -12.19
N GLY A 31 11.12 -6.38 -11.75
CA GLY A 31 11.92 -7.32 -10.95
C GLY A 31 11.56 -7.26 -9.47
N SER A 32 12.42 -7.87 -8.61
CA SER A 32 12.23 -7.91 -7.15
C SER A 32 12.01 -6.51 -6.55
N THR A 33 12.81 -5.51 -6.94
CA THR A 33 12.66 -4.13 -6.44
C THR A 33 11.28 -3.56 -6.73
N GLY A 34 10.77 -3.68 -7.96
CA GLY A 34 9.44 -3.19 -8.33
C GLY A 34 8.32 -3.97 -7.66
N LEU A 35 8.51 -5.29 -7.47
CA LEU A 35 7.57 -6.13 -6.73
C LEU A 35 7.41 -5.64 -5.28
N HIS A 36 8.53 -5.43 -4.58
CA HIS A 36 8.54 -4.94 -3.20
C HIS A 36 8.04 -3.50 -3.09
N HIS A 37 8.17 -2.71 -4.15
CA HIS A 37 7.63 -1.34 -4.18
C HIS A 37 6.11 -1.30 -3.92
N LEU A 38 5.36 -2.33 -4.34
CA LEU A 38 3.93 -2.44 -4.03
C LEU A 38 3.67 -2.52 -2.52
N VAL A 39 4.56 -3.19 -1.78
CA VAL A 39 4.48 -3.25 -0.31
C VAL A 39 4.76 -1.86 0.27
N TRP A 40 5.79 -1.18 -0.24
CA TRP A 40 6.16 0.16 0.25
C TRP A 40 5.06 1.19 0.04
N GLU A 41 4.43 1.22 -1.13
CA GLU A 41 3.30 2.12 -1.41
C GLU A 41 2.11 1.89 -0.45
N THR A 42 1.82 0.63 -0.13
CA THR A 42 0.74 0.30 0.80
C THR A 42 1.13 0.63 2.24
N LEU A 43 2.35 0.31 2.64
CA LEU A 43 2.90 0.62 3.97
C LEU A 43 2.96 2.13 4.22
N ASP A 44 3.42 2.92 3.24
CA ASP A 44 3.55 4.37 3.37
C ASP A 44 2.19 5.05 3.62
N ASN A 45 1.09 4.49 3.12
CA ASN A 45 -0.25 4.97 3.44
C ASN A 45 -0.60 4.76 4.92
N SER A 46 -0.26 3.61 5.49
CA SER A 46 -0.46 3.32 6.92
C SER A 46 0.48 4.16 7.80
N ILE A 47 1.71 4.38 7.37
CA ILE A 47 2.67 5.27 8.04
C ILE A 47 2.15 6.71 8.05
N ASP A 48 1.56 7.19 6.96
CA ASP A 48 0.99 8.54 6.90
C ASP A 48 -0.16 8.72 7.91
N GLU A 49 -1.00 7.71 8.13
CA GLU A 49 -2.00 7.73 9.21
C GLU A 49 -1.31 7.82 10.59
N ALA A 50 -0.23 7.08 10.82
CA ALA A 50 0.51 7.12 12.06
C ALA A 50 1.23 8.45 12.30
N MET A 51 1.87 9.02 11.28
CA MET A 51 2.55 10.32 11.36
C MET A 51 1.60 11.47 11.69
N ASN A 52 0.35 11.35 11.29
CA ASN A 52 -0.69 12.33 11.58
C ASN A 52 -1.44 12.04 12.89
N GLY A 53 -0.99 11.04 13.68
CA GLY A 53 -1.52 10.72 15.00
C GLY A 53 -2.82 9.92 14.96
N HIS A 54 -3.15 9.31 13.83
CA HIS A 54 -4.41 8.56 13.66
C HIS A 54 -4.22 7.05 13.78
N ALA A 55 -3.02 6.53 13.59
CA ALA A 55 -2.69 5.13 13.79
C ALA A 55 -1.57 4.94 14.81
N SER A 56 -1.59 3.84 15.54
CA SER A 56 -0.58 3.44 16.50
C SER A 56 0.00 2.06 16.20
N ASN A 57 -0.73 1.25 15.45
CA ASN A 57 -0.36 -0.10 15.10
C ASN A 57 -0.43 -0.31 13.60
N ILE A 58 0.65 -0.85 13.05
CA ILE A 58 0.73 -1.28 11.65
C ILE A 58 1.14 -2.75 11.66
N ARG A 59 0.46 -3.58 10.86
CA ARG A 59 0.80 -4.98 10.68
C ARG A 59 0.99 -5.29 9.21
N VAL A 60 2.07 -5.98 8.89
CA VAL A 60 2.32 -6.53 7.56
C VAL A 60 2.42 -8.05 7.67
N THR A 61 1.65 -8.75 6.86
CA THR A 61 1.65 -10.21 6.79
C THR A 61 2.10 -10.67 5.40
N LEU A 62 3.19 -11.40 5.35
CA LEU A 62 3.57 -12.20 4.18
C LEU A 62 2.89 -13.55 4.32
N HIS A 63 1.96 -13.85 3.42
CA HIS A 63 1.17 -15.07 3.49
C HIS A 63 1.96 -16.31 3.12
N LYS A 64 1.45 -17.47 3.54
CA LYS A 64 2.09 -18.78 3.36
C LYS A 64 2.44 -19.12 1.91
N ASP A 65 1.75 -18.50 0.94
CA ASP A 65 2.04 -18.68 -0.49
C ASP A 65 3.30 -17.93 -0.97
N GLY A 66 3.92 -17.10 -0.12
CA GLY A 66 5.10 -16.29 -0.43
C GLY A 66 4.88 -15.23 -1.49
N SER A 67 3.64 -15.06 -1.96
CA SER A 67 3.29 -14.25 -3.13
C SER A 67 2.15 -13.26 -2.89
N SER A 68 1.59 -13.22 -1.69
CA SER A 68 0.55 -12.29 -1.29
C SER A 68 0.86 -11.61 0.04
N ILE A 69 0.41 -10.37 0.17
CA ILE A 69 0.68 -9.49 1.31
C ILE A 69 -0.64 -8.92 1.84
N THR A 70 -0.71 -8.78 3.15
CA THR A 70 -1.69 -7.92 3.82
C THR A 70 -0.97 -6.82 4.57
N VAL A 71 -1.41 -5.57 4.41
CA VAL A 71 -1.02 -4.43 5.24
C VAL A 71 -2.26 -3.93 5.97
N GLU A 72 -2.16 -3.81 7.29
CA GLU A 72 -3.26 -3.38 8.16
C GLU A 72 -2.78 -2.24 9.06
N ASP A 73 -3.64 -1.23 9.26
CA ASP A 73 -3.47 -0.19 10.27
C ASP A 73 -4.75 -0.01 11.11
N ASP A 74 -4.58 0.65 12.26
CA ASP A 74 -5.66 1.06 13.15
C ASP A 74 -5.99 2.55 13.03
N GLY A 75 -5.74 3.13 11.84
CA GLY A 75 -6.01 4.54 11.53
C GLY A 75 -7.51 4.87 11.40
N ARG A 76 -7.80 6.00 10.77
CA ARG A 76 -9.20 6.47 10.59
C ARG A 76 -10.06 5.58 9.69
N GLY A 77 -9.42 4.75 8.86
CA GLY A 77 -10.05 4.04 7.76
C GLY A 77 -10.32 4.96 6.55
N ILE A 78 -10.11 4.45 5.35
CA ILE A 78 -10.41 5.16 4.11
C ILE A 78 -11.89 5.57 4.09
N PRO A 79 -12.24 6.80 3.66
CA PRO A 79 -13.64 7.22 3.51
C PRO A 79 -14.43 6.29 2.59
N VAL A 80 -15.67 6.00 2.98
CA VAL A 80 -16.57 5.07 2.27
C VAL A 80 -17.78 5.75 1.64
N ASP A 81 -18.01 7.02 1.95
CA ASP A 81 -19.05 7.85 1.41
C ASP A 81 -18.86 8.13 -0.08
N ALA A 82 -19.92 8.56 -0.74
CA ALA A 82 -19.89 8.85 -2.17
C ALA A 82 -19.10 10.13 -2.44
N HIS A 83 -18.10 10.03 -3.32
CA HIS A 83 -17.31 11.18 -3.76
C HIS A 83 -18.18 12.15 -4.58
N PRO A 84 -18.19 13.46 -4.27
CA PRO A 84 -19.14 14.42 -4.85
C PRO A 84 -19.13 14.48 -6.39
N LYS A 85 -17.94 14.39 -6.99
CA LYS A 85 -17.77 14.49 -8.47
C LYS A 85 -18.08 13.17 -9.19
N THR A 86 -17.64 12.03 -8.64
CA THR A 86 -17.70 10.75 -9.35
C THR A 86 -18.94 9.93 -9.02
N ARG A 87 -19.61 10.23 -7.89
CA ARG A 87 -20.73 9.45 -7.32
C ARG A 87 -20.35 8.02 -6.89
N LYS A 88 -19.09 7.65 -7.04
CA LYS A 88 -18.52 6.39 -6.55
C LYS A 88 -18.08 6.55 -5.10
N SER A 89 -17.93 5.44 -4.35
CA SER A 89 -17.34 5.51 -3.02
C SER A 89 -15.94 6.09 -3.07
N ALA A 90 -15.54 6.87 -2.06
CA ALA A 90 -14.18 7.42 -2.00
C ALA A 90 -13.13 6.31 -2.05
N LEU A 91 -13.40 5.15 -1.42
CA LEU A 91 -12.56 3.97 -1.51
C LEU A 91 -12.39 3.49 -2.96
N GLU A 92 -13.45 3.38 -3.75
CA GLU A 92 -13.32 3.01 -5.16
C GLU A 92 -12.48 4.03 -5.92
N VAL A 93 -12.70 5.31 -5.70
CA VAL A 93 -11.95 6.38 -6.37
C VAL A 93 -10.45 6.28 -6.08
N ILE A 94 -10.06 6.09 -4.82
CA ILE A 94 -8.65 5.98 -4.41
C ILE A 94 -7.95 4.80 -5.10
N PHE A 95 -8.63 3.67 -5.26
CA PHE A 95 -8.04 2.49 -5.88
C PHE A 95 -8.15 2.45 -7.41
N THR A 96 -8.99 3.28 -8.04
CA THR A 96 -9.24 3.19 -9.50
C THR A 96 -8.86 4.43 -10.30
N VAL A 97 -8.54 5.55 -9.64
CA VAL A 97 -8.19 6.80 -10.30
C VAL A 97 -6.77 7.22 -9.90
N LEU A 98 -5.91 7.46 -10.90
CA LEU A 98 -4.59 8.05 -10.67
C LEU A 98 -4.75 9.48 -10.13
N HIS A 99 -3.85 9.88 -9.24
CA HIS A 99 -3.87 11.20 -8.60
C HIS A 99 -5.16 11.49 -7.83
N ALA A 100 -5.76 10.46 -7.23
CA ALA A 100 -6.87 10.60 -6.30
C ALA A 100 -6.39 10.32 -4.86
N GLY A 101 -6.68 11.21 -3.94
CA GLY A 101 -6.36 11.01 -2.52
C GLY A 101 -6.50 12.27 -1.69
N GLY A 102 -6.71 12.13 -0.39
CA GLY A 102 -6.86 13.23 0.55
C GLY A 102 -5.57 14.03 0.84
N LYS A 103 -4.43 13.58 0.28
CA LYS A 103 -3.11 14.21 0.48
C LYS A 103 -2.90 15.46 -0.37
N PHE A 104 -3.76 15.72 -1.36
CA PHE A 104 -3.69 16.92 -2.21
C PHE A 104 -4.30 18.16 -1.55
N GLU A 105 -5.11 18.00 -0.50
CA GLU A 105 -5.72 19.12 0.22
C GLU A 105 -4.94 19.41 1.50
N ALA A 106 -4.45 20.65 1.61
CA ALA A 106 -3.80 21.14 2.83
C ALA A 106 -4.81 21.13 3.98
N GLY A 107 -4.66 20.23 4.94
CA GLY A 107 -5.55 20.11 6.11
C GLY A 107 -5.84 18.67 6.53
N ASN A 108 -5.84 17.72 5.62
CA ASN A 108 -6.08 16.32 5.94
C ASN A 108 -4.81 15.60 6.43
N TYR A 109 -3.65 16.02 5.95
CA TYR A 109 -2.34 15.50 6.33
C TYR A 109 -1.35 16.65 6.50
N LYS A 110 -0.72 16.76 7.67
CA LYS A 110 0.34 17.76 7.94
C LYS A 110 1.67 17.35 7.31
N THR A 111 1.91 16.05 7.26
CA THR A 111 3.07 15.41 6.64
C THR A 111 2.60 14.16 5.91
N ALA A 112 3.15 13.90 4.74
CA ALA A 112 2.88 12.69 3.99
C ALA A 112 4.17 12.18 3.35
N GLY A 113 4.45 10.88 3.48
CA GLY A 113 5.54 10.19 2.80
C GLY A 113 5.21 9.92 1.33
N GLY A 114 3.95 9.63 1.05
CA GLY A 114 3.43 9.41 -0.30
C GLY A 114 2.97 10.73 -0.95
N LEU A 115 3.85 11.37 -1.74
CA LEU A 115 3.62 12.70 -2.31
C LEU A 115 2.75 12.72 -3.59
N HIS A 116 2.55 11.59 -4.25
CA HIS A 116 2.02 11.56 -5.61
C HIS A 116 0.55 11.13 -5.73
N GLY A 117 -0.05 10.58 -4.66
CA GLY A 117 -1.46 10.13 -4.66
C GLY A 117 -1.77 9.04 -5.68
N VAL A 118 -0.76 8.24 -6.05
CA VAL A 118 -0.90 7.17 -7.06
C VAL A 118 -0.72 5.78 -6.48
N GLY A 119 -0.11 5.63 -5.31
CA GLY A 119 0.32 4.35 -4.76
C GLY A 119 -0.77 3.29 -4.70
N ALA A 120 -1.92 3.60 -4.09
CA ALA A 120 -3.03 2.65 -3.97
C ALA A 120 -3.56 2.17 -5.33
N SER A 121 -3.74 3.08 -6.28
CA SER A 121 -4.22 2.75 -7.63
C SER A 121 -3.18 1.99 -8.45
N VAL A 122 -1.89 2.27 -8.25
CA VAL A 122 -0.78 1.52 -8.89
C VAL A 122 -0.72 0.09 -8.35
N VAL A 123 -0.79 -0.11 -7.02
CA VAL A 123 -0.86 -1.45 -6.41
C VAL A 123 -2.03 -2.23 -6.96
N ASN A 124 -3.22 -1.61 -7.03
CA ASN A 124 -4.41 -2.23 -7.61
C ASN A 124 -4.21 -2.62 -9.08
N ALA A 125 -3.71 -1.70 -9.90
CA ALA A 125 -3.48 -1.94 -11.34
C ALA A 125 -2.55 -3.13 -11.59
N LEU A 126 -1.53 -3.29 -10.75
CA LEU A 126 -0.48 -4.31 -10.88
C LEU A 126 -0.77 -5.60 -10.10
N SER A 127 -1.94 -5.70 -9.47
CA SER A 127 -2.38 -6.88 -8.74
C SER A 127 -3.43 -7.66 -9.54
N ARG A 128 -3.28 -8.99 -9.58
CA ARG A 128 -4.35 -9.88 -10.10
C ARG A 128 -5.58 -9.88 -9.20
N GLU A 129 -5.38 -9.58 -7.91
CA GLU A 129 -6.42 -9.47 -6.89
C GLU A 129 -5.99 -8.47 -5.83
N LEU A 130 -6.91 -7.61 -5.43
CA LEU A 130 -6.76 -6.73 -4.28
C LEU A 130 -8.10 -6.68 -3.54
N VAL A 131 -8.03 -6.79 -2.21
CA VAL A 131 -9.19 -6.63 -1.33
C VAL A 131 -8.87 -5.50 -0.34
N ALA A 132 -9.68 -4.46 -0.38
CA ALA A 132 -9.64 -3.38 0.59
C ALA A 132 -10.77 -3.54 1.61
N THR A 133 -10.42 -3.67 2.88
CA THR A 133 -11.34 -3.73 4.01
C THR A 133 -11.15 -2.50 4.87
N VAL A 134 -12.24 -1.83 5.20
CA VAL A 134 -12.24 -0.61 6.03
C VAL A 134 -13.16 -0.80 7.21
N ARG A 135 -12.64 -0.51 8.40
CA ARG A 135 -13.43 -0.37 9.63
C ARG A 135 -13.61 1.12 9.91
N ARG A 136 -14.86 1.58 9.89
CA ARG A 136 -15.20 2.98 10.08
C ARG A 136 -16.65 3.13 10.53
N ASP A 137 -16.90 4.11 11.39
CA ASP A 137 -18.25 4.48 11.84
C ASP A 137 -19.06 3.29 12.37
N GLY A 138 -18.40 2.40 13.14
CA GLY A 138 -19.01 1.22 13.76
C GLY A 138 -19.29 0.05 12.79
N HIS A 139 -18.80 0.12 11.55
CA HIS A 139 -19.05 -0.89 10.53
C HIS A 139 -17.78 -1.29 9.78
N GLN A 140 -17.81 -2.49 9.21
CA GLN A 140 -16.82 -2.98 8.27
C GLN A 140 -17.36 -2.93 6.85
N TYR A 141 -16.53 -2.42 5.96
CA TYR A 141 -16.79 -2.33 4.52
C TYR A 141 -15.70 -3.08 3.77
N GLU A 142 -16.04 -3.62 2.61
CA GLU A 142 -15.12 -4.37 1.78
C GLU A 142 -15.37 -4.12 0.32
N MET A 143 -14.28 -4.03 -0.45
CA MET A 143 -14.33 -3.94 -1.90
C MET A 143 -13.20 -4.77 -2.51
N THR A 144 -13.53 -5.54 -3.55
CA THR A 144 -12.58 -6.39 -4.26
C THR A 144 -12.30 -5.83 -5.64
N PHE A 145 -11.05 -5.96 -6.06
CA PHE A 145 -10.56 -5.50 -7.37
C PHE A 145 -9.75 -6.61 -8.04
N LYS A 146 -9.74 -6.59 -9.37
CA LYS A 146 -8.86 -7.43 -10.20
C LYS A 146 -8.25 -6.57 -11.29
N GLN A 147 -6.92 -6.57 -11.36
CA GLN A 147 -6.18 -5.84 -12.39
C GLN A 147 -6.63 -4.37 -12.55
N GLY A 148 -6.83 -3.69 -11.43
CA GLY A 148 -7.29 -2.30 -11.39
C GLY A 148 -8.80 -2.08 -11.52
N LYS A 149 -9.59 -3.13 -11.77
CA LYS A 149 -11.03 -3.03 -12.01
C LYS A 149 -11.83 -3.51 -10.80
N PRO A 150 -12.85 -2.75 -10.34
CA PRO A 150 -13.72 -3.19 -9.26
C PRO A 150 -14.52 -4.42 -9.68
N GLN A 151 -14.70 -5.37 -8.75
CA GLN A 151 -15.48 -6.61 -8.96
C GLN A 151 -16.87 -6.50 -8.34
N GLY A 152 -17.40 -5.32 -8.24
CA GLY A 152 -18.70 -5.00 -7.67
C GLY A 152 -18.65 -3.68 -6.92
N SER A 153 -19.75 -3.33 -6.28
CA SER A 153 -19.84 -2.13 -5.43
C SER A 153 -19.27 -2.38 -4.04
N LEU A 154 -18.97 -1.29 -3.33
CA LEU A 154 -18.61 -1.34 -1.92
C LEU A 154 -19.69 -2.07 -1.11
N ARG A 155 -19.29 -3.09 -0.34
CA ARG A 155 -20.18 -3.88 0.50
C ARG A 155 -20.02 -3.50 1.96
N LYS A 156 -21.12 -3.26 2.65
CA LYS A 156 -21.17 -3.21 4.10
C LYS A 156 -21.26 -4.65 4.62
N VAL A 157 -20.19 -5.13 5.26
CA VAL A 157 -20.07 -6.54 5.68
C VAL A 157 -20.74 -6.80 7.03
N GLY A 158 -20.64 -5.85 7.97
CA GLY A 158 -21.19 -6.01 9.30
C GLY A 158 -20.78 -4.91 10.26
N ALA A 159 -21.12 -5.07 11.53
CA ALA A 159 -20.65 -4.21 12.60
C ALA A 159 -19.16 -4.48 12.87
N ALA A 160 -18.43 -3.43 13.22
CA ALA A 160 -17.02 -3.54 13.61
C ALA A 160 -16.70 -2.62 14.77
N ARG A 161 -15.71 -3.01 15.59
CA ARG A 161 -15.14 -2.17 16.64
C ARG A 161 -13.87 -1.52 16.12
N GLY A 162 -13.60 -0.29 16.59
CA GLY A 162 -12.44 0.48 16.17
C GLY A 162 -12.53 0.98 14.73
N SER A 163 -11.42 1.48 14.23
CA SER A 163 -11.24 1.97 12.87
C SER A 163 -9.97 1.40 12.27
N GLY A 164 -9.77 1.59 10.97
CA GLY A 164 -8.54 1.18 10.28
C GLY A 164 -8.78 0.72 8.85
N THR A 165 -7.67 0.52 8.16
CA THR A 165 -7.66 0.01 6.80
C THR A 165 -6.86 -1.29 6.74
N THR A 166 -7.35 -2.25 5.98
CA THR A 166 -6.65 -3.49 5.65
C THR A 166 -6.62 -3.64 4.14
N VAL A 167 -5.45 -3.78 3.56
CA VAL A 167 -5.26 -3.99 2.13
C VAL A 167 -4.55 -5.33 1.93
N PHE A 168 -5.27 -6.29 1.40
CA PHE A 168 -4.71 -7.53 0.87
C PHE A 168 -4.45 -7.38 -0.61
N PHE A 169 -3.30 -7.82 -1.11
CA PHE A 169 -3.05 -7.85 -2.54
C PHE A 169 -2.16 -9.01 -2.96
N ARG A 170 -2.36 -9.42 -4.20
CA ARG A 170 -1.63 -10.48 -4.86
C ARG A 170 -1.17 -9.96 -6.22
N PRO A 171 0.14 -9.72 -6.43
CA PRO A 171 0.67 -9.17 -7.67
C PRO A 171 0.31 -10.04 -8.89
N ASP A 172 0.24 -9.39 -10.05
CA ASP A 172 -0.16 -10.06 -11.30
C ASP A 172 1.04 -10.71 -11.98
N PRO A 173 1.05 -12.06 -12.15
CA PRO A 173 2.12 -12.76 -12.85
C PRO A 173 2.22 -12.42 -14.34
N GLN A 174 1.23 -11.74 -14.92
CA GLN A 174 1.34 -11.19 -16.27
C GLN A 174 2.25 -9.95 -16.33
N ILE A 175 2.50 -9.29 -15.19
CA ILE A 175 3.34 -8.12 -15.06
C ILE A 175 4.70 -8.48 -14.49
N PHE A 176 4.72 -9.30 -13.43
CA PHE A 176 5.93 -9.69 -12.72
C PHE A 176 6.37 -11.09 -13.14
N PRO A 177 7.57 -11.25 -13.75
CA PRO A 177 8.08 -12.56 -14.16
C PRO A 177 8.22 -13.57 -13.00
N LYS A 178 8.50 -13.04 -11.80
CA LYS A 178 8.56 -13.82 -10.54
C LYS A 178 7.78 -13.08 -9.47
N VAL A 179 6.76 -13.72 -8.91
CA VAL A 179 5.96 -13.20 -7.80
C VAL A 179 6.36 -13.95 -6.53
N GLU A 180 7.45 -13.49 -5.93
CA GLU A 180 7.99 -14.04 -4.68
C GLU A 180 8.56 -12.90 -3.84
N PHE A 181 8.00 -12.69 -2.67
CA PHE A 181 8.46 -11.68 -1.74
C PHE A 181 9.62 -12.19 -0.88
N GLU A 182 10.59 -11.32 -0.66
CA GLU A 182 11.75 -11.58 0.20
C GLU A 182 11.45 -11.08 1.61
N ALA A 183 11.16 -12.00 2.54
CA ALA A 183 10.80 -11.68 3.92
C ALA A 183 11.85 -10.80 4.62
N ALA A 184 13.15 -11.04 4.34
CA ALA A 184 14.25 -10.26 4.90
C ALA A 184 14.19 -8.78 4.50
N LEU A 185 13.88 -8.48 3.23
CA LEU A 185 13.74 -7.10 2.74
C LEU A 185 12.55 -6.39 3.40
N ILE A 186 11.42 -7.11 3.54
CA ILE A 186 10.24 -6.55 4.20
C ILE A 186 10.57 -6.28 5.66
N ARG A 187 11.15 -7.25 6.36
CA ARG A 187 11.54 -7.13 7.76
C ARG A 187 12.45 -5.93 8.01
N GLU A 188 13.51 -5.79 7.23
CA GLU A 188 14.44 -4.66 7.32
C GLU A 188 13.74 -3.31 7.11
N ARG A 189 12.90 -3.20 6.09
CA ARG A 189 12.15 -1.96 5.82
C ARG A 189 11.21 -1.59 6.97
N LEU A 190 10.53 -2.56 7.57
CA LEU A 190 9.63 -2.35 8.69
C LEU A 190 10.37 -1.95 9.97
N GLU A 191 11.51 -2.56 10.23
CA GLU A 191 12.38 -2.18 11.35
C GLU A 191 12.86 -0.73 11.18
N VAL A 192 13.36 -0.36 9.99
CA VAL A 192 13.77 1.03 9.71
C VAL A 192 12.61 2.00 9.88
N ALA A 193 11.42 1.67 9.38
CA ALA A 193 10.23 2.48 9.54
C ALA A 193 9.89 2.73 11.02
N SER A 194 10.04 1.74 11.89
CA SER A 194 9.78 1.88 13.33
C SER A 194 10.76 2.83 14.06
N TYR A 195 12.00 2.96 13.56
CA TYR A 195 12.95 3.96 14.05
C TYR A 195 12.63 5.37 13.56
N LEU A 196 12.18 5.50 12.31
CA LEU A 196 11.85 6.80 11.73
C LEU A 196 10.54 7.37 12.30
N HIS A 197 9.60 6.48 12.69
CA HIS A 197 8.28 6.86 13.18
C HIS A 197 8.10 6.45 14.65
N ARG A 198 8.68 7.27 15.51
CA ARG A 198 8.76 7.08 16.95
C ARG A 198 7.42 6.66 17.56
N GLY A 199 7.45 5.59 18.38
CA GLY A 199 6.30 5.09 19.16
C GLY A 199 5.30 4.25 18.38
N VAL A 200 5.38 4.23 17.05
CA VAL A 200 4.50 3.36 16.22
C VAL A 200 4.93 1.91 16.40
N LYS A 201 3.96 1.04 16.70
CA LYS A 201 4.16 -0.40 16.78
C LYS A 201 3.99 -1.02 15.41
N VAL A 202 5.07 -1.59 14.88
CA VAL A 202 5.08 -2.27 13.60
C VAL A 202 5.25 -3.77 13.83
N THR A 203 4.31 -4.58 13.32
CA THR A 203 4.35 -6.03 13.41
C THR A 203 4.56 -6.62 12.03
N PHE A 204 5.52 -7.53 11.91
CA PHE A 204 5.72 -8.36 10.73
C PHE A 204 5.37 -9.81 11.04
N GLU A 205 4.48 -10.40 10.26
CA GLU A 205 4.13 -11.82 10.33
C GLU A 205 4.56 -12.49 9.03
N ASP A 206 5.57 -13.34 9.11
CA ASP A 206 6.02 -14.18 8.01
C ASP A 206 5.41 -15.58 8.17
N GLU A 207 4.30 -15.82 7.49
CA GLU A 207 3.63 -17.13 7.52
C GLU A 207 4.43 -18.22 6.77
N THR A 208 5.36 -17.85 5.88
CA THR A 208 6.18 -18.83 5.15
C THR A 208 7.15 -19.55 6.09
N ALA A 209 7.70 -18.81 7.06
CA ALA A 209 8.63 -19.32 8.08
C ALA A 209 7.96 -19.52 9.45
N GLY A 210 6.70 -19.11 9.62
CA GLY A 210 6.02 -19.13 10.92
C GLY A 210 6.65 -18.17 11.94
N GLN A 211 7.21 -17.05 11.49
CA GLN A 211 7.90 -16.06 12.30
C GLN A 211 7.07 -14.79 12.49
N LYS A 212 7.26 -14.14 13.65
CA LYS A 212 6.62 -12.88 13.98
C LYS A 212 7.63 -11.98 14.68
N ASP A 213 7.84 -10.80 14.10
CA ASP A 213 8.65 -9.73 14.66
C ASP A 213 7.75 -8.55 15.07
N VAL A 214 8.12 -7.89 16.17
CA VAL A 214 7.48 -6.66 16.64
C VAL A 214 8.55 -5.61 16.85
N PHE A 215 8.40 -4.49 16.15
CA PHE A 215 9.28 -3.34 16.22
C PHE A 215 8.54 -2.16 16.86
N GLN A 216 9.12 -1.57 17.90
CA GLN A 216 8.61 -0.35 18.52
C GLN A 216 9.76 0.37 19.20
N HIS A 217 10.03 1.60 18.81
CA HIS A 217 11.18 2.37 19.30
C HIS A 217 10.69 3.72 19.85
N GLU A 218 10.67 3.80 21.18
CA GLU A 218 10.17 4.99 21.89
C GLU A 218 11.05 6.23 21.70
N GLN A 219 12.35 6.04 21.43
CA GLN A 219 13.29 7.13 21.18
C GLN A 219 13.64 7.28 19.68
N GLY A 220 13.06 6.45 18.82
CA GLY A 220 13.19 6.56 17.36
C GLY A 220 14.66 6.48 16.90
N LEU A 221 15.14 7.53 16.22
CA LEU A 221 16.50 7.58 15.67
C LEU A 221 17.61 7.45 16.73
N VAL A 222 17.35 7.80 17.99
CA VAL A 222 18.32 7.60 19.08
C VAL A 222 18.53 6.10 19.35
N ASP A 223 17.44 5.31 19.30
CA ASP A 223 17.54 3.85 19.45
C ASP A 223 18.29 3.23 18.26
N TYR A 224 18.05 3.74 17.04
CA TYR A 224 18.80 3.32 15.85
C TYR A 224 20.30 3.61 15.96
N LEU A 225 20.67 4.82 16.39
CA LEU A 225 22.08 5.19 16.59
C LEU A 225 22.76 4.27 17.61
N ARG A 226 22.10 3.97 18.73
CA ARG A 226 22.61 3.03 19.74
C ARG A 226 22.85 1.64 19.16
N LYS A 227 21.95 1.14 18.32
CA LYS A 227 22.12 -0.16 17.64
C LYS A 227 23.36 -0.17 16.74
N ILE A 228 23.57 0.88 15.93
CA ILE A 228 24.72 0.98 15.02
C ILE A 228 26.04 1.04 15.83
N VAL A 229 26.08 1.86 16.89
CA VAL A 229 27.28 1.99 17.74
C VAL A 229 27.60 0.69 18.47
N ALA A 230 26.59 -0.06 18.91
CA ALA A 230 26.80 -1.37 19.53
C ALA A 230 27.41 -2.36 18.53
N ALA A 231 26.80 -2.48 17.32
CA ALA A 231 27.30 -3.37 16.28
C ALA A 231 28.74 -3.05 15.83
N ALA A 232 29.13 -1.77 15.81
CA ALA A 232 30.49 -1.34 15.48
C ALA A 232 31.52 -1.63 16.59
N ARG A 233 31.10 -1.94 17.83
CA ARG A 233 31.98 -2.32 18.92
C ARG A 233 32.22 -3.83 19.00
N ASP A 234 31.33 -4.61 18.43
CA ASP A 234 31.38 -6.08 18.43
C ASP A 234 32.06 -6.65 17.17
N SER A 235 32.42 -5.79 16.20
CA SER A 235 33.20 -6.11 15.00
C SER A 235 34.64 -5.71 15.11
#